data_4192700f400c1f0547c130059dcd0c8e
#
_entry.id   4192700f400c1f0547c130059dcd0c8e
#
_cell.length_a   1.000
_cell.length_b   1.000
_cell.length_c   1.000
_cell.angle_alpha   90.00
_cell.angle_beta   90.00
_cell.angle_gamma   90.00
#
_symmetry.space_group_name_H-M   'P 1'
#
loop_
_entity.id
_entity.type
_entity.pdbx_description
1 polymer ?
#
loop_
_entity_poly.entity_id
_entity_poly.type
_entity_poly.pdbx_seq_one_letter_code
_entity_poly.pdbx_strand_id
1 'polypeptide(L)'
;MKIRTMAAVFAAKSAGFICRKMGRQGVTWAGKIALKINPDILEDLSSQVRKKIFVTCGTNGKTTTNNMLCAALENEGQKVVCNHTGSNMLNGVVAAFVLAAGPTGRLDADYACIEVDEASTRHVFPGLKPDYMLLTNLFRDQLDRYGEIDITMNILEEMIRTVPKMQVIVNADDALSAYLAMDSGNPYITYGNSKPVQKSAANEIREGRFCKKCGARLEYSFYHYSQLGDYKCPSCGFARPEIKYDAHDVKVGDQLSFQVEDKHLTANYKGFYNVYNILAAYAGLRTAGFSGEHFQNMLQKFNPENGRMEQFRIKGTGVMLNLAKNPAGFNQNISAVMQDKTQKDIIITINDNAQDGTDISWLWDVDFDLLGDASIHSITVSGIRCQDMRLRMKYVDIPVMLEENVETAIRKRIEDGVGNLYVLVNYTALFSTHNILKKMEGEKE
;
A
#
# COMPACT_ATOMS: atom_id res chain seq x y z
N MET A 1 10.00 3.09 34.76
CA MET A 1 10.47 2.60 33.44
C MET A 1 11.54 1.54 33.67
N LYS A 2 11.52 0.44 32.90
CA LYS A 2 12.46 -0.68 33.09
C LYS A 2 13.85 -0.30 32.56
N ILE A 3 14.93 -0.57 33.31
CA ILE A 3 16.33 -0.29 32.89
C ILE A 3 16.64 -0.98 31.56
N ARG A 4 16.09 -2.19 31.37
CA ARG A 4 16.23 -2.98 30.15
C ARG A 4 15.67 -2.27 28.91
N THR A 5 14.54 -1.56 29.02
CA THR A 5 13.94 -0.75 27.94
C THR A 5 14.85 0.41 27.56
N MET A 6 15.45 1.09 28.56
CA MET A 6 16.39 2.18 28.29
C MET A 6 17.63 1.68 27.55
N ALA A 7 18.22 0.58 28.00
CA ALA A 7 19.40 -0.04 27.38
C ALA A 7 19.09 -0.45 25.92
N ALA A 8 17.90 -1.06 25.68
CA ALA A 8 17.46 -1.48 24.36
C ALA A 8 17.30 -0.29 23.40
N VAL A 9 16.64 0.79 23.85
CA VAL A 9 16.45 2.01 23.05
C VAL A 9 17.78 2.66 22.71
N PHE A 10 18.68 2.80 23.70
CA PHE A 10 19.99 3.42 23.49
C PHE A 10 20.84 2.62 22.47
N ALA A 11 20.98 1.30 22.68
CA ALA A 11 21.75 0.43 21.80
C ALA A 11 21.18 0.42 20.35
N ALA A 12 19.87 0.36 20.21
CA ALA A 12 19.21 0.35 18.91
C ALA A 12 19.37 1.68 18.15
N LYS A 13 19.27 2.81 18.84
CA LYS A 13 19.50 4.16 18.23
C LYS A 13 20.94 4.33 17.80
N SER A 14 21.90 3.88 18.61
CA SER A 14 23.34 3.92 18.29
C SER A 14 23.64 3.07 17.06
N ALA A 15 23.11 1.86 17.00
CA ALA A 15 23.27 0.97 15.85
C ALA A 15 22.62 1.54 14.58
N GLY A 16 21.41 2.11 14.69
CA GLY A 16 20.73 2.76 13.57
C GLY A 16 21.51 3.96 13.02
N PHE A 17 22.17 4.72 13.90
CA PHE A 17 23.05 5.83 13.51
C PHE A 17 24.28 5.34 12.74
N ILE A 18 24.95 4.29 13.22
CA ILE A 18 26.12 3.68 12.57
C ILE A 18 25.74 3.14 11.19
N CYS A 19 24.63 2.38 11.08
CA CYS A 19 24.17 1.84 9.81
C CYS A 19 23.89 2.94 8.77
N ARG A 20 23.26 4.05 9.17
CA ARG A 20 23.04 5.19 8.26
C ARG A 20 24.35 5.83 7.78
N LYS A 21 25.35 5.99 8.64
CA LYS A 21 26.68 6.46 8.23
C LYS A 21 27.38 5.54 7.24
N MET A 22 27.05 4.23 7.26
CA MET A 22 27.56 3.23 6.34
C MET A 22 26.74 3.12 5.04
N GLY A 23 25.80 4.05 4.78
CA GLY A 23 24.95 4.05 3.58
C GLY A 23 23.91 2.93 3.53
N ARG A 24 23.61 2.25 4.66
CA ARG A 24 22.61 1.17 4.74
C ARG A 24 21.31 1.68 5.38
N GLN A 25 20.18 1.15 4.94
CA GLN A 25 18.91 1.38 5.64
C GLN A 25 18.93 0.66 7.00
N GLY A 26 19.30 1.39 8.06
CA GLY A 26 19.48 0.83 9.40
C GLY A 26 18.20 0.58 10.20
N VAL A 27 17.01 0.81 9.62
CA VAL A 27 15.75 0.79 10.35
C VAL A 27 15.46 -0.61 10.94
N THR A 28 15.48 -1.64 10.13
CA THR A 28 15.19 -3.02 10.56
C THR A 28 16.22 -3.54 11.58
N TRP A 29 17.49 -3.12 11.48
CA TRP A 29 18.53 -3.48 12.43
C TRP A 29 18.29 -2.89 13.81
N ALA A 30 17.81 -1.65 13.89
CA ALA A 30 17.45 -1.03 15.17
C ALA A 30 16.41 -1.86 15.94
N GLY A 31 15.34 -2.29 15.25
CA GLY A 31 14.33 -3.15 15.86
C GLY A 31 14.87 -4.52 16.30
N LYS A 32 15.69 -5.16 15.46
CA LYS A 32 16.30 -6.45 15.77
C LYS A 32 17.18 -6.39 17.04
N ILE A 33 17.99 -5.34 17.19
CA ILE A 33 18.84 -5.14 18.36
C ILE A 33 17.98 -4.86 19.60
N ALA A 34 16.94 -4.02 19.47
CA ALA A 34 16.05 -3.72 20.57
C ALA A 34 15.36 -4.99 21.11
N LEU A 35 14.81 -5.83 20.22
CA LEU A 35 14.17 -7.10 20.59
C LEU A 35 15.15 -8.10 21.23
N LYS A 36 16.40 -8.15 20.77
CA LYS A 36 17.41 -9.02 21.36
C LYS A 36 17.74 -8.61 22.79
N ILE A 37 17.75 -7.33 23.10
CA ILE A 37 18.03 -6.81 24.45
C ILE A 37 16.77 -6.90 25.32
N ASN A 38 15.61 -6.51 24.79
CA ASN A 38 14.34 -6.55 25.49
C ASN A 38 13.24 -7.14 24.57
N PRO A 39 12.88 -8.44 24.71
CA PRO A 39 11.80 -9.06 23.92
C PRO A 39 10.44 -8.37 24.06
N ASP A 40 10.15 -7.73 25.22
CA ASP A 40 8.89 -7.05 25.50
C ASP A 40 8.92 -5.57 25.12
N ILE A 41 9.92 -5.11 24.34
CA ILE A 41 10.16 -3.70 24.03
C ILE A 41 8.96 -3.07 23.33
N LEU A 42 8.24 -3.83 22.47
CA LEU A 42 7.06 -3.32 21.77
C LEU A 42 5.95 -2.99 22.76
N GLU A 43 5.64 -3.87 23.71
CA GLU A 43 4.62 -3.62 24.74
C GLU A 43 5.04 -2.47 25.68
N ASP A 44 6.32 -2.44 26.09
CA ASP A 44 6.86 -1.41 26.96
C ASP A 44 6.76 0.01 26.33
N LEU A 45 6.88 0.13 25.01
CA LEU A 45 6.79 1.41 24.30
C LEU A 45 5.38 1.73 23.84
N SER A 46 4.66 0.76 23.26
CA SER A 46 3.30 0.98 22.74
C SER A 46 2.32 1.36 23.86
N SER A 47 2.46 0.78 25.04
CA SER A 47 1.65 1.14 26.23
C SER A 47 1.79 2.59 26.69
N GLN A 48 2.79 3.33 26.19
CA GLN A 48 2.98 4.75 26.46
C GLN A 48 2.23 5.67 25.48
N VAL A 49 1.62 5.12 24.43
CA VAL A 49 0.74 5.90 23.52
C VAL A 49 -0.49 6.36 24.32
N ARG A 50 -0.73 7.66 24.34
CA ARG A 50 -1.72 8.26 25.26
C ARG A 50 -3.17 8.04 24.86
N LYS A 51 -3.45 7.99 23.56
CA LYS A 51 -4.83 7.92 23.05
C LYS A 51 -5.10 6.58 22.38
N LYS A 52 -4.70 6.40 21.11
CA LYS A 52 -5.10 5.25 20.29
C LYS A 52 -3.98 4.76 19.37
N ILE A 53 -4.01 3.47 19.09
CA ILE A 53 -3.11 2.78 18.16
C ILE A 53 -3.93 2.27 16.98
N PHE A 54 -3.59 2.75 15.78
CA PHE A 54 -4.11 2.28 14.51
C PHE A 54 -3.12 1.31 13.87
N VAL A 55 -3.62 0.19 13.36
CA VAL A 55 -2.89 -0.74 12.51
C VAL A 55 -3.50 -0.71 11.12
N THR A 56 -2.68 -0.63 10.08
CA THR A 56 -3.12 -0.73 8.69
C THR A 56 -2.61 -2.04 8.09
N CYS A 57 -3.53 -2.91 7.70
CA CYS A 57 -3.31 -4.19 7.03
C CYS A 57 -4.03 -4.25 5.68
N GLY A 58 -3.73 -5.29 4.89
CA GLY A 58 -4.33 -5.57 3.58
C GLY A 58 -3.29 -5.59 2.46
N THR A 59 -3.60 -6.18 1.33
CA THR A 59 -2.61 -6.47 0.28
C THR A 59 -2.04 -5.20 -0.35
N ASN A 60 -2.90 -4.28 -0.79
CA ASN A 60 -2.52 -3.05 -1.48
C ASN A 60 -2.98 -1.80 -0.71
N GLY A 61 -2.23 -0.70 -0.87
CA GLY A 61 -2.59 0.60 -0.30
C GLY A 61 -2.14 0.84 1.15
N LYS A 62 -1.61 -0.16 1.86
CA LYS A 62 -1.18 -0.06 3.28
C LYS A 62 -0.37 1.18 3.59
N THR A 63 0.77 1.34 2.94
CA THR A 63 1.72 2.44 3.25
C THR A 63 1.10 3.81 2.95
N THR A 64 0.42 3.95 1.83
CA THR A 64 -0.23 5.22 1.45
C THR A 64 -1.31 5.58 2.47
N THR A 65 -2.20 4.65 2.81
CA THR A 65 -3.26 4.84 3.80
C THR A 65 -2.70 5.17 5.18
N ASN A 66 -1.70 4.40 5.64
CA ASN A 66 -1.06 4.59 6.94
C ASN A 66 -0.40 5.96 7.06
N ASN A 67 0.39 6.35 6.05
CA ASN A 67 1.07 7.64 6.04
C ASN A 67 0.08 8.80 5.91
N MET A 68 -1.00 8.63 5.16
CA MET A 68 -2.06 9.63 5.02
C MET A 68 -2.82 9.84 6.33
N LEU A 69 -3.17 8.76 7.05
CA LEU A 69 -3.78 8.86 8.38
C LEU A 69 -2.83 9.51 9.38
N CYS A 70 -1.54 9.16 9.34
CA CYS A 70 -0.52 9.80 10.16
C CYS A 70 -0.48 11.31 9.91
N ALA A 71 -0.34 11.72 8.64
CA ALA A 71 -0.32 13.14 8.25
C ALA A 71 -1.62 13.87 8.63
N ALA A 72 -2.77 13.20 8.55
CA ALA A 72 -4.05 13.77 8.96
C ALA A 72 -4.09 14.04 10.48
N LEU A 73 -3.65 13.08 11.29
CA LEU A 73 -3.58 13.25 12.75
C LEU A 73 -2.55 14.31 13.15
N GLU A 74 -1.40 14.36 12.48
CA GLU A 74 -0.39 15.41 12.70
C GLU A 74 -0.92 16.81 12.34
N ASN A 75 -1.70 16.91 11.25
CA ASN A 75 -2.35 18.17 10.86
C ASN A 75 -3.43 18.64 11.87
N GLU A 76 -3.98 17.71 12.66
CA GLU A 76 -4.83 17.99 13.83
C GLU A 76 -4.00 18.28 15.12
N GLY A 77 -2.69 18.51 15.00
CA GLY A 77 -1.80 18.85 16.10
C GLY A 77 -1.43 17.68 17.01
N GLN A 78 -1.63 16.43 16.58
CA GLN A 78 -1.31 15.26 17.39
C GLN A 78 0.13 14.80 17.16
N LYS A 79 0.75 14.21 18.19
CA LYS A 79 2.05 13.55 18.08
C LYS A 79 1.83 12.09 17.69
N VAL A 80 2.39 11.66 16.55
CA VAL A 80 2.13 10.34 15.99
C VAL A 80 3.41 9.52 15.82
N VAL A 81 3.38 8.27 16.23
CA VAL A 81 4.40 7.27 15.85
C VAL A 81 3.99 6.61 14.55
N CYS A 82 4.87 6.59 13.56
CA CYS A 82 4.58 5.99 12.27
C CYS A 82 5.80 5.27 11.68
N ASN A 83 5.58 4.13 11.00
CA ASN A 83 6.60 3.44 10.22
C ASN A 83 6.52 3.85 8.73
N HIS A 84 6.77 5.15 8.43
CA HIS A 84 6.59 5.80 7.12
C HIS A 84 7.19 5.04 5.93
N THR A 85 8.29 4.32 6.13
CA THR A 85 8.99 3.57 5.07
C THR A 85 8.31 2.26 4.68
N GLY A 86 7.19 1.89 5.33
CA GLY A 86 6.50 0.63 5.08
C GLY A 86 7.24 -0.61 5.61
N SER A 87 8.14 -0.43 6.59
CA SER A 87 8.78 -1.56 7.29
C SER A 87 7.77 -2.23 8.24
N ASN A 88 6.97 -3.14 7.71
CA ASN A 88 5.72 -3.64 8.28
C ASN A 88 5.84 -4.99 9.02
N MET A 89 7.03 -5.56 9.12
CA MET A 89 7.31 -6.74 9.95
C MET A 89 7.69 -6.33 11.37
N LEU A 90 7.68 -7.27 12.32
CA LEU A 90 7.95 -7.01 13.75
C LEU A 90 9.18 -6.11 13.99
N ASN A 91 10.31 -6.40 13.34
CA ASN A 91 11.53 -5.59 13.51
C ASN A 91 11.33 -4.13 13.06
N GLY A 92 10.57 -3.91 11.99
CA GLY A 92 10.27 -2.57 11.48
C GLY A 92 9.30 -1.81 12.37
N VAL A 93 8.28 -2.49 12.87
CA VAL A 93 7.31 -1.94 13.83
C VAL A 93 8.02 -1.52 15.12
N VAL A 94 8.84 -2.40 15.70
CA VAL A 94 9.64 -2.08 16.90
C VAL A 94 10.58 -0.90 16.64
N ALA A 95 11.21 -0.86 15.46
CA ALA A 95 12.09 0.25 15.11
C ALA A 95 11.37 1.61 15.08
N ALA A 96 10.13 1.66 14.60
CA ALA A 96 9.34 2.90 14.60
C ALA A 96 9.17 3.45 16.04
N PHE A 97 8.78 2.61 16.98
CA PHE A 97 8.64 3.01 18.38
C PHE A 97 9.97 3.38 19.03
N VAL A 98 11.01 2.59 18.81
CA VAL A 98 12.36 2.83 19.35
C VAL A 98 12.93 4.15 18.84
N LEU A 99 12.78 4.45 17.55
CA LEU A 99 13.28 5.69 16.95
C LEU A 99 12.50 6.92 17.43
N ALA A 100 11.20 6.79 17.65
CA ALA A 100 10.34 7.85 18.20
C ALA A 100 10.58 8.10 19.70
N ALA A 101 10.96 7.08 20.47
CA ALA A 101 11.22 7.23 21.90
C ALA A 101 12.44 8.13 22.18
N GLY A 102 12.43 8.86 23.28
CA GLY A 102 13.58 9.62 23.79
C GLY A 102 14.72 8.70 24.26
N PRO A 103 15.92 9.21 24.54
CA PRO A 103 17.08 8.42 24.96
C PRO A 103 16.83 7.59 26.22
N THR A 104 15.94 8.05 27.08
CA THR A 104 15.52 7.34 28.30
C THR A 104 14.48 6.26 28.03
N GLY A 105 14.02 6.07 26.79
CA GLY A 105 12.93 5.15 26.43
C GLY A 105 11.53 5.70 26.68
N ARG A 106 11.39 7.00 27.05
CA ARG A 106 10.09 7.66 27.17
C ARG A 106 9.56 8.00 25.78
N LEU A 107 8.32 7.59 25.51
CA LEU A 107 7.60 7.92 24.29
C LEU A 107 6.64 9.09 24.55
N ASP A 108 6.74 10.14 23.72
CA ASP A 108 5.83 11.27 23.73
C ASP A 108 4.96 11.24 22.47
N ALA A 109 3.91 10.42 22.50
CA ALA A 109 2.99 10.24 21.38
C ALA A 109 1.54 10.17 21.85
N ASP A 110 0.65 10.80 21.08
CA ASP A 110 -0.81 10.73 21.27
C ASP A 110 -1.39 9.51 20.57
N TYR A 111 -0.91 9.25 19.36
CA TYR A 111 -1.35 8.16 18.50
C TYR A 111 -0.16 7.36 17.96
N ALA A 112 -0.46 6.16 17.48
CA ALA A 112 0.44 5.41 16.62
C ALA A 112 -0.34 4.96 15.38
N CYS A 113 0.25 5.16 14.18
CA CYS A 113 -0.23 4.66 12.90
C CYS A 113 0.80 3.68 12.36
N ILE A 114 0.50 2.40 12.43
CA ILE A 114 1.45 1.33 12.17
C ILE A 114 0.97 0.46 11.01
N GLU A 115 1.69 0.49 9.91
CA GLU A 115 1.54 -0.51 8.86
C GLU A 115 2.06 -1.85 9.35
N VAL A 116 1.24 -2.91 9.23
CA VAL A 116 1.60 -4.27 9.61
C VAL A 116 1.28 -5.22 8.45
N ASP A 117 2.25 -6.06 8.11
CA ASP A 117 2.07 -7.16 7.19
C ASP A 117 1.11 -8.20 7.76
N GLU A 118 0.24 -8.78 6.94
CA GLU A 118 -0.85 -9.66 7.36
C GLU A 118 -0.33 -10.87 8.16
N ALA A 119 0.72 -11.54 7.68
CA ALA A 119 1.33 -12.68 8.36
C ALA A 119 2.08 -12.25 9.63
N SER A 120 2.59 -11.02 9.66
CA SER A 120 3.32 -10.46 10.81
C SER A 120 2.41 -10.04 11.97
N THR A 121 1.09 -9.97 11.76
CA THR A 121 0.12 -9.65 12.83
C THR A 121 0.26 -10.58 14.03
N ARG A 122 0.53 -11.88 13.81
CA ARG A 122 0.77 -12.88 14.86
C ARG A 122 1.90 -12.50 15.82
N HIS A 123 2.91 -11.79 15.33
CA HIS A 123 4.08 -11.37 16.10
C HIS A 123 3.95 -9.97 16.67
N VAL A 124 3.11 -9.14 16.05
CA VAL A 124 2.98 -7.72 16.40
C VAL A 124 1.84 -7.49 17.39
N PHE A 125 0.65 -8.07 17.17
CA PHE A 125 -0.54 -7.81 17.99
C PHE A 125 -0.37 -8.12 19.47
N PRO A 126 0.32 -9.21 19.88
CA PRO A 126 0.50 -9.51 21.32
C PRO A 126 1.18 -8.37 22.10
N GLY A 127 2.18 -7.70 21.47
CA GLY A 127 2.88 -6.57 22.08
C GLY A 127 2.28 -5.20 21.77
N LEU A 128 1.53 -5.06 20.67
CA LEU A 128 0.99 -3.77 20.23
C LEU A 128 -0.42 -3.49 20.76
N LYS A 129 -1.29 -4.50 20.77
CA LYS A 129 -2.69 -4.43 21.22
C LYS A 129 -3.44 -3.24 20.59
N PRO A 130 -3.67 -3.24 19.27
CA PRO A 130 -4.24 -2.09 18.57
C PRO A 130 -5.69 -1.79 19.01
N ASP A 131 -6.08 -0.51 19.00
CA ASP A 131 -7.46 -0.07 19.21
C ASP A 131 -8.27 -0.13 17.93
N TYR A 132 -7.63 0.13 16.79
CA TYR A 132 -8.24 0.20 15.47
C TYR A 132 -7.42 -0.56 14.44
N MET A 133 -8.09 -1.24 13.53
CA MET A 133 -7.49 -1.88 12.38
C MET A 133 -8.13 -1.37 11.09
N LEU A 134 -7.34 -0.71 10.22
CA LEU A 134 -7.75 -0.40 8.87
C LEU A 134 -7.43 -1.60 7.98
N LEU A 135 -8.44 -2.21 7.38
CA LEU A 135 -8.30 -3.31 6.44
C LEU A 135 -8.62 -2.80 5.03
N THR A 136 -7.59 -2.67 4.20
CA THR A 136 -7.71 -2.01 2.90
C THR A 136 -8.37 -2.89 1.84
N ASN A 137 -7.82 -4.07 1.60
CA ASN A 137 -8.29 -5.07 0.65
C ASN A 137 -7.48 -6.36 0.79
N LEU A 138 -8.01 -7.46 0.27
CA LEU A 138 -7.34 -8.75 0.26
C LEU A 138 -7.30 -9.29 -1.17
N PHE A 139 -6.12 -9.26 -1.78
CA PHE A 139 -5.82 -9.83 -3.09
C PHE A 139 -4.77 -10.90 -2.96
N ARG A 140 -4.66 -11.77 -3.95
CA ARG A 140 -3.51 -12.67 -4.07
C ARG A 140 -2.22 -11.84 -4.17
N ASP A 141 -1.27 -12.14 -3.32
CA ASP A 141 0.08 -11.58 -3.33
C ASP A 141 1.08 -12.75 -3.45
N GLN A 142 2.33 -12.57 -3.35
CA GLN A 142 3.43 -13.52 -3.48
C GLN A 142 3.11 -14.90 -2.87
N LEU A 143 2.69 -15.88 -3.71
CA LEU A 143 2.24 -17.21 -3.27
C LEU A 143 3.31 -17.98 -2.51
N ASP A 144 4.58 -17.83 -2.89
CA ASP A 144 5.73 -18.44 -2.23
C ASP A 144 6.00 -17.93 -0.82
N ARG A 145 5.48 -16.76 -0.46
CA ARG A 145 5.61 -16.15 0.88
C ARG A 145 4.39 -16.32 1.76
N TYR A 146 3.21 -16.17 1.20
CA TYR A 146 1.96 -16.10 1.95
C TYR A 146 1.05 -17.30 1.69
N GLY A 147 1.35 -18.11 0.67
CA GLY A 147 0.47 -19.18 0.21
C GLY A 147 -0.83 -18.64 -0.38
N GLU A 148 -1.85 -19.47 -0.39
CA GLU A 148 -3.18 -19.09 -0.86
C GLU A 148 -3.81 -18.02 0.05
N ILE A 149 -4.69 -17.19 -0.50
CA ILE A 149 -5.35 -16.08 0.20
C ILE A 149 -6.09 -16.53 1.48
N ASP A 150 -6.57 -17.77 1.49
CA ASP A 150 -7.25 -18.36 2.67
C ASP A 150 -6.33 -18.47 3.88
N ILE A 151 -5.03 -18.71 3.68
CA ILE A 151 -4.04 -18.76 4.78
C ILE A 151 -3.91 -17.37 5.40
N THR A 152 -3.80 -16.33 4.57
CA THR A 152 -3.74 -14.94 5.02
C THR A 152 -5.02 -14.54 5.75
N MET A 153 -6.19 -14.92 5.22
CA MET A 153 -7.48 -14.66 5.87
C MET A 153 -7.59 -15.33 7.24
N ASN A 154 -7.20 -16.60 7.36
CA ASN A 154 -7.23 -17.32 8.63
C ASN A 154 -6.32 -16.67 9.68
N ILE A 155 -5.14 -16.18 9.28
CA ILE A 155 -4.24 -15.44 10.17
C ILE A 155 -4.90 -14.17 10.68
N LEU A 156 -5.47 -13.38 9.78
CA LEU A 156 -6.12 -12.12 10.14
C LEU A 156 -7.34 -12.36 11.03
N GLU A 157 -8.16 -13.35 10.72
CA GLU A 157 -9.33 -13.73 11.52
C GLU A 157 -8.93 -14.11 12.95
N GLU A 158 -7.92 -14.99 13.09
CA GLU A 158 -7.36 -15.38 14.39
C GLU A 158 -6.91 -14.13 15.17
N MET A 159 -6.14 -13.25 14.52
CA MET A 159 -5.57 -12.07 15.20
C MET A 159 -6.62 -11.02 15.55
N ILE A 160 -7.62 -10.78 14.71
CA ILE A 160 -8.72 -9.87 15.02
C ILE A 160 -9.47 -10.35 16.27
N ARG A 161 -9.76 -11.65 16.38
CA ARG A 161 -10.44 -12.25 17.52
C ARG A 161 -9.64 -12.19 18.83
N THR A 162 -8.29 -12.15 18.76
CA THR A 162 -7.45 -11.98 19.97
C THR A 162 -7.59 -10.61 20.62
N VAL A 163 -8.12 -9.61 19.89
CA VAL A 163 -8.30 -8.23 20.37
C VAL A 163 -9.78 -7.82 20.22
N PRO A 164 -10.71 -8.39 20.99
CA PRO A 164 -12.17 -8.30 20.75
C PRO A 164 -12.74 -6.88 20.87
N LYS A 165 -12.03 -5.94 21.48
CA LYS A 165 -12.44 -4.53 21.57
C LYS A 165 -11.89 -3.68 20.42
N MET A 166 -11.00 -4.22 19.61
CA MET A 166 -10.46 -3.52 18.43
C MET A 166 -11.57 -3.30 17.42
N GLN A 167 -11.75 -2.06 16.98
CA GLN A 167 -12.69 -1.73 15.92
C GLN A 167 -12.04 -1.88 14.55
N VAL A 168 -12.69 -2.62 13.65
CA VAL A 168 -12.21 -2.84 12.28
C VAL A 168 -12.82 -1.78 11.35
N ILE A 169 -11.96 -1.00 10.69
CA ILE A 169 -12.35 -0.04 9.65
C ILE A 169 -12.10 -0.72 8.31
N VAL A 170 -13.15 -1.14 7.64
CA VAL A 170 -13.08 -2.10 6.54
C VAL A 170 -13.62 -1.56 5.23
N ASN A 171 -12.98 -1.92 4.13
CA ASN A 171 -13.49 -1.69 2.78
C ASN A 171 -14.72 -2.57 2.52
N ALA A 172 -15.90 -1.95 2.44
CA ALA A 172 -17.16 -2.64 2.19
C ALA A 172 -17.23 -3.28 0.80
N ASP A 173 -16.51 -2.73 -0.17
CA ASP A 173 -16.52 -3.19 -1.55
C ASP A 173 -15.65 -4.43 -1.77
N ASP A 174 -14.80 -4.80 -0.80
CA ASP A 174 -14.04 -6.05 -0.82
C ASP A 174 -14.74 -7.16 -0.01
N ALA A 175 -15.31 -8.14 -0.71
CA ALA A 175 -16.06 -9.22 -0.10
C ALA A 175 -15.25 -10.05 0.92
N LEU A 176 -13.93 -10.17 0.73
CA LEU A 176 -13.05 -10.92 1.63
C LEU A 176 -12.79 -10.14 2.92
N SER A 177 -12.44 -8.87 2.80
CA SER A 177 -12.22 -7.97 3.95
C SER A 177 -13.52 -7.77 4.76
N ALA A 178 -14.64 -7.54 4.07
CA ALA A 178 -15.94 -7.39 4.72
C ALA A 178 -16.37 -8.66 5.46
N TYR A 179 -16.14 -9.85 4.86
CA TYR A 179 -16.40 -11.12 5.53
C TYR A 179 -15.62 -11.22 6.86
N LEU A 180 -14.32 -10.94 6.85
CA LEU A 180 -13.48 -10.98 8.07
C LEU A 180 -14.01 -10.04 9.16
N ALA A 181 -14.38 -8.81 8.81
CA ALA A 181 -14.91 -7.85 9.78
C ALA A 181 -16.26 -8.31 10.36
N MET A 182 -17.17 -8.80 9.52
CA MET A 182 -18.50 -9.23 9.92
C MET A 182 -18.49 -10.53 10.73
N ASP A 183 -17.58 -11.47 10.43
CA ASP A 183 -17.50 -12.78 11.08
C ASP A 183 -16.64 -12.78 12.35
N SER A 184 -15.78 -11.80 12.53
CA SER A 184 -14.88 -11.71 13.69
C SER A 184 -15.58 -11.52 15.02
N GLY A 185 -16.78 -10.93 15.01
CA GLY A 185 -17.49 -10.49 16.23
C GLY A 185 -16.98 -9.16 16.80
N ASN A 186 -15.95 -8.55 16.21
CA ASN A 186 -15.46 -7.23 16.59
C ASN A 186 -16.39 -6.11 16.07
N PRO A 187 -16.44 -4.96 16.74
CA PRO A 187 -17.12 -3.80 16.17
C PRO A 187 -16.44 -3.39 14.86
N TYR A 188 -17.20 -3.01 13.85
CA TYR A 188 -16.63 -2.56 12.59
C TYR A 188 -17.31 -1.30 12.04
N ILE A 189 -16.60 -0.58 11.21
CA ILE A 189 -17.03 0.58 10.44
C ILE A 189 -16.62 0.37 8.99
N THR A 190 -17.48 0.79 8.07
CA THR A 190 -17.31 0.56 6.64
C THR A 190 -16.95 1.83 5.89
N TYR A 191 -16.14 1.70 4.87
CA TYR A 191 -15.95 2.71 3.83
C TYR A 191 -16.01 2.06 2.45
N GLY A 192 -16.33 2.81 1.42
CA GLY A 192 -16.45 2.28 0.08
C GLY A 192 -17.01 3.27 -0.92
N ASN A 193 -17.43 2.78 -2.08
CA ASN A 193 -18.08 3.56 -3.11
C ASN A 193 -19.36 2.84 -3.60
N SER A 194 -20.51 3.46 -3.33
CA SER A 194 -21.81 2.84 -3.63
C SER A 194 -22.21 2.87 -5.09
N LYS A 195 -21.51 3.66 -5.95
CA LYS A 195 -21.86 3.83 -7.36
C LYS A 195 -20.72 3.42 -8.29
N PRO A 196 -21.02 2.83 -9.45
CA PRO A 196 -19.99 2.50 -10.43
C PRO A 196 -19.30 3.76 -10.95
N VAL A 197 -17.96 3.78 -10.96
CA VAL A 197 -17.14 4.91 -11.43
C VAL A 197 -16.58 4.65 -12.82
N GLN A 198 -16.10 3.43 -13.05
CA GLN A 198 -15.51 3.01 -14.32
C GLN A 198 -15.93 1.58 -14.66
N LYS A 199 -15.86 1.23 -15.92
CA LYS A 199 -16.07 -0.17 -16.32
C LYS A 199 -14.82 -0.95 -15.97
N SER A 200 -14.96 -2.00 -15.16
CA SER A 200 -13.88 -2.96 -14.90
C SER A 200 -13.56 -3.74 -16.17
N ALA A 201 -12.29 -4.07 -16.38
CA ALA A 201 -11.88 -4.95 -17.46
C ALA A 201 -12.53 -6.34 -17.31
N ALA A 202 -12.97 -6.92 -18.43
CA ALA A 202 -13.74 -8.18 -18.41
C ALA A 202 -12.95 -9.40 -17.91
N ASN A 203 -11.61 -9.35 -18.00
CA ASN A 203 -10.72 -10.50 -17.78
C ASN A 203 -9.94 -10.45 -16.45
N GLU A 204 -10.19 -9.47 -15.58
CA GLU A 204 -9.48 -9.39 -14.30
C GLU A 204 -9.72 -10.64 -13.43
N ILE A 205 -8.63 -11.15 -12.84
CA ILE A 205 -8.71 -12.22 -11.82
C ILE A 205 -9.39 -11.69 -10.57
N ARG A 206 -10.36 -12.45 -10.07
CA ARG A 206 -11.20 -12.08 -8.93
C ARG A 206 -11.14 -13.18 -7.88
N GLU A 207 -10.41 -12.94 -6.80
CA GLU A 207 -10.31 -13.88 -5.67
C GLU A 207 -11.62 -13.97 -4.88
N GLY A 208 -12.38 -12.89 -4.82
CA GLY A 208 -13.68 -12.81 -4.15
C GLY A 208 -14.86 -13.36 -4.95
N ARG A 209 -14.67 -14.38 -5.81
CA ARG A 209 -15.76 -14.98 -6.61
C ARG A 209 -16.76 -15.79 -5.80
N PHE A 210 -16.29 -16.38 -4.69
CA PHE A 210 -17.09 -17.33 -3.91
C PHE A 210 -17.31 -16.80 -2.50
N CYS A 211 -18.53 -16.99 -2.02
CA CYS A 211 -18.93 -16.61 -0.69
C CYS A 211 -18.14 -17.40 0.36
N LYS A 212 -17.41 -16.72 1.23
CA LYS A 212 -16.64 -17.37 2.30
C LYS A 212 -17.53 -18.02 3.36
N LYS A 213 -18.83 -17.65 3.42
CA LYS A 213 -19.79 -18.22 4.38
C LYS A 213 -20.38 -19.56 3.91
N CYS A 214 -20.65 -19.74 2.62
CA CYS A 214 -21.35 -20.94 2.13
C CYS A 214 -20.78 -21.55 0.85
N GLY A 215 -19.71 -20.98 0.26
CA GLY A 215 -19.07 -21.48 -0.94
C GLY A 215 -19.80 -21.18 -2.27
N ALA A 216 -21.02 -20.61 -2.24
CA ALA A 216 -21.74 -20.27 -3.46
C ALA A 216 -21.07 -19.11 -4.21
N ARG A 217 -21.26 -19.06 -5.53
CA ARG A 217 -20.75 -17.95 -6.34
C ARG A 217 -21.46 -16.66 -5.99
N LEU A 218 -20.70 -15.57 -5.78
CA LEU A 218 -21.24 -14.24 -5.56
C LEU A 218 -21.73 -13.62 -6.88
N GLU A 219 -22.84 -12.90 -6.79
CA GLU A 219 -23.38 -12.05 -7.85
C GLU A 219 -22.96 -10.62 -7.58
N TYR A 220 -22.54 -9.92 -8.64
CA TYR A 220 -22.10 -8.52 -8.58
C TYR A 220 -23.00 -7.66 -9.45
N SER A 221 -23.52 -6.57 -8.88
CA SER A 221 -24.26 -5.56 -9.63
C SER A 221 -23.30 -4.72 -10.49
N PHE A 222 -22.10 -4.46 -9.97
CA PHE A 222 -20.99 -3.82 -10.68
C PHE A 222 -19.66 -4.14 -9.99
N TYR A 223 -18.58 -3.94 -10.73
CA TYR A 223 -17.20 -3.96 -10.25
C TYR A 223 -16.57 -2.59 -10.42
N HIS A 224 -15.71 -2.21 -9.49
CA HIS A 224 -14.82 -1.07 -9.63
C HIS A 224 -13.50 -1.48 -10.29
N TYR A 225 -12.80 -2.41 -9.68
CA TYR A 225 -11.64 -3.10 -10.24
C TYR A 225 -11.43 -4.42 -9.48
N SER A 226 -10.84 -5.41 -10.16
CA SER A 226 -10.66 -6.74 -9.61
C SER A 226 -11.97 -7.26 -8.98
N GLN A 227 -11.96 -7.59 -7.69
CA GLN A 227 -13.14 -8.06 -6.94
C GLN A 227 -13.89 -6.99 -6.16
N LEU A 228 -13.42 -5.74 -6.18
CA LEU A 228 -14.08 -4.66 -5.47
C LEU A 228 -15.35 -4.21 -6.19
N GLY A 229 -16.46 -4.17 -5.47
CA GLY A 229 -17.74 -3.77 -6.06
C GLY A 229 -18.94 -4.06 -5.16
N ASP A 230 -20.11 -4.08 -5.76
CA ASP A 230 -21.36 -4.39 -5.08
C ASP A 230 -21.74 -5.85 -5.28
N TYR A 231 -21.67 -6.64 -4.23
CA TYR A 231 -21.83 -8.10 -4.26
C TYR A 231 -22.94 -8.60 -3.32
N LYS A 232 -23.51 -9.75 -3.70
CA LYS A 232 -24.47 -10.49 -2.90
C LYS A 232 -24.35 -12.00 -3.14
N CYS A 233 -24.47 -12.78 -2.10
CA CYS A 233 -24.59 -14.22 -2.20
C CYS A 233 -26.06 -14.63 -2.39
N PRO A 234 -26.43 -15.29 -3.51
CA PRO A 234 -27.80 -15.71 -3.75
C PRO A 234 -28.26 -16.85 -2.81
N SER A 235 -27.32 -17.59 -2.21
CA SER A 235 -27.62 -18.76 -1.39
C SER A 235 -27.80 -18.46 0.10
N CYS A 236 -26.92 -17.62 0.72
CA CYS A 236 -26.96 -17.39 2.16
C CYS A 236 -27.27 -15.93 2.55
N GLY A 237 -27.44 -15.05 1.56
CA GLY A 237 -27.77 -13.65 1.79
C GLY A 237 -26.57 -12.78 2.25
N PHE A 238 -25.35 -13.33 2.35
CA PHE A 238 -24.16 -12.51 2.57
C PHE A 238 -24.05 -11.46 1.46
N ALA A 239 -23.92 -10.21 1.84
CA ALA A 239 -23.88 -9.10 0.89
C ALA A 239 -22.94 -8.00 1.40
N ARG A 240 -22.63 -7.07 0.50
CA ARG A 240 -21.91 -5.85 0.86
C ARG A 240 -22.64 -5.16 2.02
N PRO A 241 -21.93 -4.87 3.12
CA PRO A 241 -22.52 -4.13 4.23
C PRO A 241 -22.85 -2.68 3.82
N GLU A 242 -23.75 -2.04 4.54
CA GLU A 242 -24.01 -0.62 4.39
C GLU A 242 -22.71 0.20 4.55
N ILE A 243 -22.47 1.16 3.67
CA ILE A 243 -21.28 1.98 3.66
C ILE A 243 -21.51 3.22 4.53
N LYS A 244 -20.72 3.37 5.59
CA LYS A 244 -20.77 4.55 6.45
C LYS A 244 -20.07 5.75 5.84
N TYR A 245 -18.86 5.55 5.31
CA TYR A 245 -18.10 6.59 4.61
C TYR A 245 -18.10 6.28 3.13
N ASP A 246 -19.13 6.78 2.45
CA ASP A 246 -19.39 6.52 1.02
C ASP A 246 -18.81 7.61 0.15
N ALA A 247 -17.93 7.24 -0.79
CA ALA A 247 -17.48 8.16 -1.83
C ALA A 247 -18.54 8.26 -2.92
N HIS A 248 -18.93 9.47 -3.28
CA HIS A 248 -19.81 9.73 -4.40
C HIS A 248 -19.30 10.86 -5.27
N ASP A 249 -19.88 11.00 -6.46
CA ASP A 249 -19.43 11.97 -7.48
C ASP A 249 -17.94 11.87 -7.80
N VAL A 250 -17.43 10.63 -7.84
CA VAL A 250 -16.03 10.34 -8.09
C VAL A 250 -15.64 10.69 -9.52
N LYS A 251 -14.63 11.53 -9.65
CA LYS A 251 -14.01 11.90 -10.94
C LYS A 251 -12.54 11.52 -10.91
N VAL A 252 -12.13 10.78 -11.93
CA VAL A 252 -10.74 10.30 -12.10
C VAL A 252 -10.20 10.91 -13.39
N GLY A 253 -9.19 11.75 -13.29
CA GLY A 253 -8.58 12.47 -14.41
C GLY A 253 -7.18 12.94 -14.01
N ASP A 254 -6.81 14.17 -14.41
CA ASP A 254 -5.55 14.80 -13.98
C ASP A 254 -5.50 15.03 -12.48
N GLN A 255 -6.66 15.26 -11.88
CA GLN A 255 -6.88 15.26 -10.44
C GLN A 255 -7.95 14.24 -10.10
N LEU A 256 -7.80 13.63 -8.94
CA LEU A 256 -8.82 12.80 -8.33
C LEU A 256 -9.74 13.68 -7.48
N SER A 257 -11.06 13.56 -7.64
CA SER A 257 -12.00 14.27 -6.77
C SER A 257 -13.23 13.42 -6.47
N PHE A 258 -13.79 13.57 -5.27
CA PHE A 258 -15.02 12.92 -4.84
C PHE A 258 -15.61 13.63 -3.62
N GLN A 259 -16.84 13.30 -3.27
CA GLN A 259 -17.48 13.74 -2.04
C GLN A 259 -17.57 12.59 -1.04
N VAL A 260 -17.41 12.89 0.24
CA VAL A 260 -17.66 11.98 1.37
C VAL A 260 -18.28 12.78 2.51
N GLU A 261 -19.40 12.34 3.04
CA GLU A 261 -20.23 13.12 3.96
C GLU A 261 -20.54 14.50 3.32
N ASP A 262 -20.25 15.59 4.00
CA ASP A 262 -20.38 16.97 3.51
C ASP A 262 -19.07 17.56 2.93
N LYS A 263 -18.03 16.75 2.76
CA LYS A 263 -16.71 17.20 2.31
C LYS A 263 -16.47 16.88 0.84
N HIS A 264 -15.96 17.89 0.09
CA HIS A 264 -15.41 17.69 -1.23
C HIS A 264 -13.90 17.53 -1.15
N LEU A 265 -13.39 16.35 -1.55
CA LEU A 265 -11.99 16.02 -1.49
C LEU A 265 -11.38 16.01 -2.89
N THR A 266 -10.18 16.61 -3.00
CA THR A 266 -9.39 16.61 -4.23
C THR A 266 -7.95 16.25 -3.95
N ALA A 267 -7.33 15.44 -4.82
CA ALA A 267 -5.95 15.01 -4.71
C ALA A 267 -5.21 15.19 -6.05
N ASN A 268 -3.96 15.62 -5.99
CA ASN A 268 -3.12 15.88 -7.17
C ASN A 268 -2.40 14.64 -7.69
N TYR A 269 -2.96 13.45 -7.47
CA TYR A 269 -2.42 12.19 -7.95
C TYR A 269 -3.51 11.32 -8.58
N LYS A 270 -3.09 10.51 -9.54
CA LYS A 270 -3.97 9.71 -10.40
C LYS A 270 -4.26 8.34 -9.76
N GLY A 271 -5.17 7.60 -10.39
CA GLY A 271 -5.49 6.22 -10.06
C GLY A 271 -6.68 6.09 -9.12
N PHE A 272 -7.72 5.41 -9.61
CA PHE A 272 -8.98 5.22 -8.88
C PHE A 272 -8.79 4.52 -7.51
N TYR A 273 -7.83 3.60 -7.39
CA TYR A 273 -7.53 2.92 -6.13
C TYR A 273 -7.17 3.89 -4.98
N ASN A 274 -6.71 5.11 -5.30
CA ASN A 274 -6.43 6.13 -4.28
C ASN A 274 -7.71 6.70 -3.64
N VAL A 275 -8.88 6.58 -4.26
CA VAL A 275 -10.16 6.87 -3.59
C VAL A 275 -10.28 6.04 -2.32
N TYR A 276 -10.01 4.73 -2.40
CA TYR A 276 -10.05 3.84 -1.24
C TYR A 276 -8.99 4.16 -0.19
N ASN A 277 -7.77 4.50 -0.61
CA ASN A 277 -6.71 4.89 0.33
C ASN A 277 -7.09 6.15 1.10
N ILE A 278 -7.64 7.16 0.40
CA ILE A 278 -8.11 8.42 1.00
C ILE A 278 -9.30 8.17 1.92
N LEU A 279 -10.29 7.39 1.48
CA LEU A 279 -11.45 7.04 2.30
C LEU A 279 -11.07 6.29 3.58
N ALA A 280 -10.15 5.31 3.49
CA ALA A 280 -9.67 4.58 4.64
C ALA A 280 -9.01 5.50 5.67
N ALA A 281 -8.13 6.41 5.20
CA ALA A 281 -7.48 7.40 6.06
C ALA A 281 -8.50 8.38 6.66
N TYR A 282 -9.45 8.86 5.86
CA TYR A 282 -10.56 9.71 6.32
C TYR A 282 -11.41 9.00 7.37
N ALA A 283 -11.84 7.77 7.11
CA ALA A 283 -12.61 6.96 8.06
C ALA A 283 -11.84 6.74 9.37
N GLY A 284 -10.52 6.51 9.30
CA GLY A 284 -9.64 6.43 10.47
C GLY A 284 -9.63 7.72 11.28
N LEU A 285 -9.46 8.86 10.64
CA LEU A 285 -9.49 10.18 11.29
C LEU A 285 -10.84 10.47 11.95
N ARG A 286 -11.95 10.18 11.25
CA ARG A 286 -13.31 10.34 11.78
C ARG A 286 -13.58 9.44 12.98
N THR A 287 -13.07 8.20 12.93
CA THR A 287 -13.18 7.23 14.02
C THR A 287 -12.34 7.65 15.24
N ALA A 288 -11.24 8.38 15.04
CA ALA A 288 -10.47 8.99 16.11
C ALA A 288 -11.18 10.19 16.77
N GLY A 289 -12.35 10.62 16.26
CA GLY A 289 -13.19 11.68 16.81
C GLY A 289 -12.95 13.07 16.21
N PHE A 290 -12.17 13.19 15.14
CA PHE A 290 -11.95 14.47 14.45
C PHE A 290 -13.03 14.75 13.40
N SER A 291 -13.33 16.04 13.17
CA SER A 291 -14.39 16.45 12.22
C SER A 291 -14.04 16.22 10.75
N GLY A 292 -12.75 16.04 10.42
CA GLY A 292 -12.26 15.97 9.05
C GLY A 292 -12.22 17.33 8.32
N GLU A 293 -12.42 18.44 9.02
CA GLU A 293 -12.43 19.79 8.44
C GLU A 293 -11.09 20.15 7.78
N HIS A 294 -9.99 19.75 8.40
CA HIS A 294 -8.64 20.03 7.91
C HIS A 294 -8.09 18.96 6.96
N PHE A 295 -8.87 17.90 6.68
CA PHE A 295 -8.39 16.76 5.89
C PHE A 295 -8.06 17.17 4.44
N GLN A 296 -8.87 18.03 3.81
CA GLN A 296 -8.60 18.54 2.45
C GLN A 296 -7.28 19.33 2.38
N ASN A 297 -6.98 20.15 3.38
CA ASN A 297 -5.72 20.91 3.43
C ASN A 297 -4.51 19.98 3.57
N MET A 298 -4.63 18.93 4.38
CA MET A 298 -3.62 17.88 4.48
C MET A 298 -3.46 17.17 3.14
N LEU A 299 -4.55 16.74 2.51
CA LEU A 299 -4.55 15.96 1.27
C LEU A 299 -3.87 16.70 0.10
N GLN A 300 -4.03 18.02 0.01
CA GLN A 300 -3.36 18.85 -1.00
C GLN A 300 -1.84 18.91 -0.82
N LYS A 301 -1.36 18.80 0.43
CA LYS A 301 0.07 18.81 0.76
C LYS A 301 0.69 17.42 0.78
N PHE A 302 -0.15 16.39 0.88
CA PHE A 302 0.30 15.01 0.92
C PHE A 302 0.86 14.60 -0.43
N ASN A 303 2.12 14.21 -0.44
CA ASN A 303 2.76 13.63 -1.62
C ASN A 303 3.05 12.15 -1.35
N PRO A 304 2.47 11.23 -2.11
CA PRO A 304 2.84 9.83 -2.01
C PRO A 304 4.33 9.67 -2.34
N GLU A 305 5.10 9.16 -1.37
CA GLU A 305 6.53 8.90 -1.52
C GLU A 305 6.79 7.40 -1.72
N ASN A 306 8.07 7.07 -1.89
CA ASN A 306 8.54 5.69 -1.97
C ASN A 306 7.97 4.92 -3.18
N GLY A 307 7.99 5.54 -4.36
CA GLY A 307 7.57 4.92 -5.61
C GLY A 307 6.08 4.61 -5.72
N ARG A 308 5.24 5.45 -5.16
CA ARG A 308 3.78 5.37 -5.30
C ARG A 308 3.26 6.56 -6.08
N MET A 309 3.26 6.44 -7.42
CA MET A 309 2.98 7.55 -8.35
C MET A 309 3.94 8.73 -8.14
N GLU A 310 5.19 8.43 -7.78
CA GLU A 310 6.22 9.42 -7.52
C GLU A 310 6.68 10.07 -8.81
N GLN A 311 6.72 11.40 -8.83
CA GLN A 311 7.01 12.18 -10.03
C GLN A 311 8.39 12.82 -9.97
N PHE A 312 9.10 12.76 -11.08
CA PHE A 312 10.40 13.40 -11.31
C PHE A 312 10.36 14.22 -12.59
N ARG A 313 11.19 15.26 -12.66
CA ARG A 313 11.40 16.04 -13.88
C ARG A 313 12.86 15.97 -14.28
N ILE A 314 13.17 15.29 -15.39
CA ILE A 314 14.55 15.04 -15.81
C ILE A 314 14.71 15.50 -17.27
N LYS A 315 15.55 16.51 -17.52
CA LYS A 315 15.82 17.06 -18.86
C LYS A 315 14.54 17.32 -19.68
N GLY A 316 13.53 17.90 -19.04
CA GLY A 316 12.25 18.18 -19.69
C GLY A 316 11.27 17.01 -19.73
N THR A 317 11.70 15.76 -19.56
CA THR A 317 10.84 14.57 -19.49
C THR A 317 10.15 14.47 -18.15
N GLY A 318 8.83 14.25 -18.14
CA GLY A 318 8.08 13.85 -16.95
C GLY A 318 8.26 12.35 -16.70
N VAL A 319 8.84 11.97 -15.57
CA VAL A 319 9.04 10.56 -15.21
C VAL A 319 8.18 10.20 -14.01
N MET A 320 7.40 9.13 -14.13
CA MET A 320 6.56 8.61 -13.04
C MET A 320 7.06 7.22 -12.63
N LEU A 321 7.46 7.09 -11.36
CA LEU A 321 7.87 5.82 -10.76
C LEU A 321 6.70 5.22 -9.98
N ASN A 322 6.36 3.95 -10.26
CA ASN A 322 5.33 3.27 -9.49
C ASN A 322 5.67 1.81 -9.19
N LEU A 323 5.31 1.40 -7.97
CA LEU A 323 5.45 0.02 -7.50
C LEU A 323 4.34 -0.86 -8.07
N ALA A 324 4.72 -2.01 -8.62
CA ALA A 324 3.81 -3.03 -9.14
C ALA A 324 4.34 -4.42 -8.74
N LYS A 325 3.75 -5.07 -7.74
CA LYS A 325 4.28 -6.33 -7.16
C LYS A 325 3.32 -7.52 -7.19
N ASN A 326 2.11 -7.30 -7.65
CA ASN A 326 1.09 -8.34 -7.80
C ASN A 326 0.10 -7.99 -8.93
N PRO A 327 -0.73 -8.93 -9.42
CA PRO A 327 -1.61 -8.68 -10.56
C PRO A 327 -2.56 -7.50 -10.37
N ALA A 328 -3.25 -7.43 -9.24
CA ALA A 328 -4.21 -6.37 -8.97
C ALA A 328 -3.53 -4.98 -8.95
N GLY A 329 -2.37 -4.85 -8.30
CA GLY A 329 -1.58 -3.62 -8.28
C GLY A 329 -1.05 -3.25 -9.67
N PHE A 330 -0.61 -4.24 -10.46
CA PHE A 330 -0.11 -3.99 -11.81
C PHE A 330 -1.22 -3.52 -12.75
N ASN A 331 -2.40 -4.15 -12.71
CA ASN A 331 -3.56 -3.75 -13.51
C ASN A 331 -4.02 -2.34 -13.17
N GLN A 332 -3.97 -1.94 -11.89
CA GLN A 332 -4.26 -0.57 -11.49
C GLN A 332 -3.21 0.43 -12.01
N ASN A 333 -1.94 0.05 -12.05
CA ASN A 333 -0.88 0.87 -12.65
C ASN A 333 -1.08 1.03 -14.16
N ILE A 334 -1.40 -0.05 -14.87
CA ILE A 334 -1.75 -0.01 -16.29
C ILE A 334 -2.97 0.92 -16.50
N SER A 335 -4.02 0.76 -15.70
CA SER A 335 -5.20 1.63 -15.76
C SER A 335 -4.85 3.11 -15.59
N ALA A 336 -3.97 3.44 -14.65
CA ALA A 336 -3.51 4.81 -14.40
C ALA A 336 -2.67 5.35 -15.58
N VAL A 337 -1.78 4.54 -16.16
CA VAL A 337 -0.99 4.87 -17.37
C VAL A 337 -1.91 5.14 -18.56
N MET A 338 -2.97 4.34 -18.72
CA MET A 338 -3.93 4.45 -19.83
C MET A 338 -4.88 5.66 -19.72
N GLN A 339 -4.99 6.29 -18.53
CA GLN A 339 -5.70 7.56 -18.37
C GLN A 339 -4.95 8.74 -19.01
N ASP A 340 -3.64 8.68 -19.09
CA ASP A 340 -2.84 9.61 -19.85
C ASP A 340 -2.98 9.33 -21.35
N LYS A 341 -3.57 10.25 -22.11
CA LYS A 341 -3.79 10.13 -23.56
C LYS A 341 -2.64 10.70 -24.41
N THR A 342 -1.61 11.23 -23.75
CA THR A 342 -0.41 11.70 -24.46
C THR A 342 0.48 10.53 -24.89
N GLN A 343 1.36 10.77 -25.86
CA GLN A 343 2.40 9.79 -26.22
C GLN A 343 3.36 9.59 -25.06
N LYS A 344 3.65 8.31 -24.76
CA LYS A 344 4.48 7.93 -23.61
C LYS A 344 5.30 6.67 -23.88
N ASP A 345 6.37 6.54 -23.14
CA ASP A 345 7.17 5.32 -23.05
C ASP A 345 6.96 4.65 -21.68
N ILE A 346 7.12 3.33 -21.66
CA ILE A 346 6.99 2.52 -20.44
C ILE A 346 8.26 1.70 -20.24
N ILE A 347 8.77 1.68 -19.02
CA ILE A 347 9.79 0.72 -18.57
C ILE A 347 9.15 -0.18 -17.54
N ILE A 348 9.29 -1.51 -17.72
CA ILE A 348 8.81 -2.52 -16.78
C ILE A 348 10.02 -3.26 -16.24
N THR A 349 10.29 -3.16 -14.94
CA THR A 349 11.44 -3.81 -14.30
C THR A 349 10.97 -4.87 -13.32
N ILE A 350 11.34 -6.12 -13.56
CA ILE A 350 10.94 -7.28 -12.75
C ILE A 350 12.18 -7.99 -12.22
N ASN A 351 12.25 -8.15 -10.90
CA ASN A 351 13.23 -8.95 -10.18
C ASN A 351 12.54 -10.11 -9.46
N ASP A 352 13.32 -11.09 -9.01
CA ASP A 352 12.87 -12.26 -8.23
C ASP A 352 13.74 -12.50 -6.99
N ASN A 353 14.23 -11.42 -6.40
CA ASN A 353 14.93 -11.50 -5.13
C ASN A 353 13.98 -11.99 -4.00
N ALA A 354 14.52 -12.48 -2.90
CA ALA A 354 13.74 -13.02 -1.79
C ALA A 354 12.64 -12.07 -1.26
N GLN A 355 12.82 -10.75 -1.39
CA GLN A 355 11.81 -9.78 -1.00
C GLN A 355 10.72 -9.55 -2.06
N ASP A 356 10.98 -9.92 -3.32
CA ASP A 356 9.98 -9.85 -4.40
C ASP A 356 9.07 -11.07 -4.44
N GLY A 357 9.50 -12.18 -3.82
CA GLY A 357 9.04 -13.51 -4.09
C GLY A 357 9.75 -14.12 -5.30
N THR A 358 10.04 -15.41 -5.26
CA THR A 358 10.73 -16.12 -6.34
C THR A 358 9.78 -16.61 -7.42
N ASP A 359 8.48 -16.70 -7.10
CA ASP A 359 7.43 -17.05 -8.04
C ASP A 359 7.00 -15.81 -8.84
N ILE A 360 7.29 -15.81 -10.14
CA ILE A 360 6.89 -14.78 -11.09
C ILE A 360 5.68 -15.17 -11.93
N SER A 361 5.03 -16.30 -11.66
CA SER A 361 3.87 -16.78 -12.42
C SER A 361 2.71 -15.79 -12.45
N TRP A 362 2.62 -14.93 -11.45
CA TRP A 362 1.63 -13.85 -11.35
C TRP A 362 1.66 -12.86 -12.55
N LEU A 363 2.77 -12.78 -13.29
CA LEU A 363 2.86 -11.97 -14.52
C LEU A 363 1.85 -12.42 -15.59
N TRP A 364 1.43 -13.70 -15.56
CA TRP A 364 0.44 -14.24 -16.51
C TRP A 364 -0.99 -13.81 -16.19
N ASP A 365 -1.21 -13.30 -14.98
CA ASP A 365 -2.50 -12.83 -14.48
C ASP A 365 -2.69 -11.30 -14.68
N VAL A 366 -1.71 -10.62 -15.28
CA VAL A 366 -1.76 -9.18 -15.57
C VAL A 366 -2.29 -8.93 -16.97
N ASP A 367 -3.18 -7.96 -17.14
CA ASP A 367 -3.82 -7.57 -18.40
C ASP A 367 -2.90 -6.67 -19.26
N PHE A 368 -1.74 -7.20 -19.65
CA PHE A 368 -0.78 -6.47 -20.50
C PHE A 368 -1.33 -6.16 -21.90
N ASP A 369 -2.38 -6.85 -22.37
CA ASP A 369 -3.07 -6.54 -23.63
C ASP A 369 -3.48 -5.07 -23.74
N LEU A 370 -3.79 -4.44 -22.62
CA LEU A 370 -4.17 -3.03 -22.55
C LEU A 370 -3.02 -2.08 -22.96
N LEU A 371 -1.77 -2.55 -22.92
CA LEU A 371 -0.61 -1.78 -23.35
C LEU A 371 -0.41 -1.75 -24.87
N GLY A 372 -1.26 -2.43 -25.64
CA GLY A 372 -1.31 -2.35 -27.11
C GLY A 372 -1.96 -1.06 -27.66
N ASP A 373 -2.12 -0.04 -26.86
CA ASP A 373 -2.76 1.22 -27.21
C ASP A 373 -1.82 2.16 -28.01
N ALA A 374 -2.39 2.89 -28.99
CA ALA A 374 -1.64 3.81 -29.85
C ALA A 374 -0.96 4.97 -29.10
N SER A 375 -1.37 5.28 -27.86
CA SER A 375 -0.71 6.29 -27.02
C SER A 375 0.61 5.80 -26.40
N ILE A 376 0.96 4.52 -26.56
CA ILE A 376 2.24 3.96 -26.10
C ILE A 376 3.20 3.90 -27.28
N HIS A 377 4.25 4.72 -27.22
CA HIS A 377 5.27 4.79 -28.27
C HIS A 377 6.22 3.59 -28.16
N SER A 378 6.70 3.26 -26.96
CA SER A 378 7.57 2.11 -26.76
C SER A 378 7.48 1.51 -25.36
N ILE A 379 7.82 0.21 -25.27
CA ILE A 379 7.92 -0.51 -24.02
C ILE A 379 9.32 -1.13 -23.92
N THR A 380 10.02 -0.88 -22.81
CA THR A 380 11.30 -1.52 -22.48
C THR A 380 11.12 -2.42 -21.26
N VAL A 381 11.57 -3.67 -21.37
CA VAL A 381 11.58 -4.61 -20.25
C VAL A 381 12.97 -4.73 -19.65
N SER A 382 13.07 -4.71 -18.32
CA SER A 382 14.32 -4.57 -17.58
C SER A 382 14.34 -5.45 -16.34
N GLY A 383 15.49 -5.53 -15.66
CA GLY A 383 15.70 -6.29 -14.43
C GLY A 383 16.05 -7.75 -14.68
N ILE A 384 16.18 -8.50 -13.57
CA ILE A 384 16.63 -9.91 -13.57
C ILE A 384 15.73 -10.78 -14.47
N ARG A 385 14.42 -10.52 -14.47
CA ARG A 385 13.40 -11.29 -15.22
C ARG A 385 12.93 -10.62 -16.51
N CYS A 386 13.77 -9.78 -17.11
CA CYS A 386 13.45 -9.10 -18.36
C CYS A 386 13.15 -10.07 -19.51
N GLN A 387 13.78 -11.25 -19.56
CA GLN A 387 13.52 -12.27 -20.59
C GLN A 387 12.13 -12.92 -20.41
N ASP A 388 11.74 -13.21 -19.16
CA ASP A 388 10.41 -13.73 -18.84
C ASP A 388 9.35 -12.70 -19.19
N MET A 389 9.61 -11.43 -18.87
CA MET A 389 8.72 -10.34 -19.23
C MET A 389 8.62 -10.16 -20.76
N ARG A 390 9.73 -10.27 -21.50
CA ARG A 390 9.71 -10.27 -22.97
C ARG A 390 8.88 -11.41 -23.53
N LEU A 391 9.01 -12.61 -22.94
CA LEU A 391 8.20 -13.76 -23.32
C LEU A 391 6.71 -13.49 -23.07
N ARG A 392 6.36 -12.96 -21.89
CA ARG A 392 4.97 -12.61 -21.56
C ARG A 392 4.38 -11.59 -22.54
N MET A 393 5.13 -10.56 -22.92
CA MET A 393 4.68 -9.54 -23.88
C MET A 393 4.51 -10.09 -25.29
N LYS A 394 5.30 -11.08 -25.67
CA LYS A 394 5.14 -11.78 -26.95
C LYS A 394 3.77 -12.51 -27.05
N TYR A 395 3.25 -13.03 -25.93
CA TYR A 395 1.94 -13.70 -25.92
C TYR A 395 0.75 -12.74 -26.07
N VAL A 396 0.97 -11.46 -25.95
CA VAL A 396 -0.04 -10.42 -26.21
C VAL A 396 0.31 -9.60 -27.45
N ASP A 397 1.20 -10.12 -28.32
CA ASP A 397 1.64 -9.52 -29.58
C ASP A 397 2.15 -8.07 -29.46
N ILE A 398 2.73 -7.71 -28.31
CA ILE A 398 3.30 -6.39 -28.08
C ILE A 398 4.83 -6.45 -28.20
N PRO A 399 5.44 -5.76 -29.16
CA PRO A 399 6.88 -5.71 -29.31
C PRO A 399 7.51 -4.90 -28.16
N VAL A 400 8.60 -5.39 -27.59
CA VAL A 400 9.33 -4.74 -26.52
C VAL A 400 10.84 -4.66 -26.80
N MET A 401 11.47 -3.62 -26.30
CA MET A 401 12.92 -3.52 -26.21
C MET A 401 13.41 -4.20 -24.92
N LEU A 402 14.61 -4.77 -24.97
CA LEU A 402 15.21 -5.43 -23.83
C LEU A 402 16.45 -4.64 -23.38
N GLU A 403 16.48 -4.27 -22.11
CA GLU A 403 17.63 -3.64 -21.46
C GLU A 403 17.68 -4.10 -20.00
N GLU A 404 18.64 -4.94 -19.65
CA GLU A 404 18.73 -5.55 -18.32
C GLU A 404 18.92 -4.50 -17.21
N ASN A 405 19.72 -3.46 -17.51
CA ASN A 405 20.04 -2.40 -16.56
C ASN A 405 18.99 -1.28 -16.60
N VAL A 406 18.27 -1.08 -15.52
CA VAL A 406 17.19 -0.08 -15.43
C VAL A 406 17.71 1.36 -15.60
N GLU A 407 18.93 1.70 -15.11
CA GLU A 407 19.50 3.03 -15.28
C GLU A 407 19.78 3.31 -16.77
N THR A 408 20.37 2.35 -17.46
CA THR A 408 20.62 2.43 -18.91
C THR A 408 19.31 2.57 -19.68
N ALA A 409 18.29 1.80 -19.32
CA ALA A 409 16.96 1.89 -19.93
C ALA A 409 16.35 3.29 -19.77
N ILE A 410 16.40 3.86 -18.56
CA ILE A 410 15.86 5.19 -18.26
C ILE A 410 16.64 6.27 -19.03
N ARG A 411 17.99 6.28 -18.98
CA ARG A 411 18.84 7.27 -19.68
C ARG A 411 18.56 7.28 -21.18
N LYS A 412 18.49 6.10 -21.79
CA LYS A 412 18.22 5.97 -23.22
C LYS A 412 16.86 6.54 -23.62
N ARG A 413 15.78 6.27 -22.84
CA ARG A 413 14.46 6.84 -23.16
C ARG A 413 14.42 8.37 -23.01
N ILE A 414 15.11 8.91 -21.99
CA ILE A 414 15.19 10.37 -21.80
C ILE A 414 16.01 11.01 -22.93
N GLU A 415 17.12 10.39 -23.35
CA GLU A 415 17.95 10.87 -24.48
C GLU A 415 17.22 10.81 -25.82
N ASP A 416 16.31 9.86 -26.01
CA ASP A 416 15.44 9.77 -27.19
C ASP A 416 14.35 10.88 -27.22
N GLY A 417 14.26 11.71 -26.18
CA GLY A 417 13.41 12.89 -26.12
C GLY A 417 11.92 12.60 -25.87
N VAL A 418 11.60 11.50 -25.18
CA VAL A 418 10.21 11.19 -24.80
C VAL A 418 9.65 12.24 -23.85
N GLY A 419 8.40 12.64 -24.04
CA GLY A 419 7.74 13.64 -23.18
C GLY A 419 7.37 13.10 -21.80
N ASN A 420 6.80 11.88 -21.76
CA ASN A 420 6.38 11.19 -20.54
C ASN A 420 6.93 9.77 -20.49
N LEU A 421 7.51 9.40 -19.37
CA LEU A 421 8.08 8.09 -19.10
C LEU A 421 7.44 7.48 -17.84
N TYR A 422 6.86 6.30 -17.96
CA TYR A 422 6.34 5.53 -16.82
C TYR A 422 7.29 4.38 -16.49
N VAL A 423 7.76 4.32 -15.25
CA VAL A 423 8.69 3.31 -14.77
C VAL A 423 7.97 2.46 -13.73
N LEU A 424 7.56 1.27 -14.14
CA LEU A 424 6.83 0.30 -13.31
C LEU A 424 7.82 -0.74 -12.80
N VAL A 425 7.97 -0.84 -11.49
CA VAL A 425 9.00 -1.67 -10.87
C VAL A 425 8.41 -2.53 -9.76
N ASN A 426 8.98 -3.72 -9.53
CA ASN A 426 8.64 -4.48 -8.34
C ASN A 426 9.50 -4.07 -7.13
N TYR A 427 9.32 -4.73 -6.00
CA TYR A 427 9.75 -4.23 -4.69
C TYR A 427 11.27 -3.98 -4.59
N THR A 428 12.11 -4.92 -5.01
CA THR A 428 13.57 -4.75 -4.87
C THR A 428 14.18 -3.79 -5.89
N ALA A 429 13.52 -3.60 -7.04
CA ALA A 429 13.93 -2.61 -8.02
C ALA A 429 13.57 -1.18 -7.61
N LEU A 430 12.55 -1.01 -6.74
CA LEU A 430 11.99 0.29 -6.40
C LEU A 430 13.04 1.26 -5.83
N PHE A 431 13.72 0.85 -4.77
CA PHE A 431 14.65 1.73 -4.06
C PHE A 431 15.86 2.14 -4.90
N SER A 432 16.42 1.19 -5.67
CA SER A 432 17.53 1.49 -6.59
C SER A 432 17.08 2.45 -7.68
N THR A 433 15.91 2.23 -8.28
CA THR A 433 15.37 3.09 -9.34
C THR A 433 15.02 4.48 -8.81
N HIS A 434 14.44 4.59 -7.62
CA HIS A 434 14.21 5.88 -6.95
C HIS A 434 15.51 6.69 -6.79
N ASN A 435 16.58 6.05 -6.30
CA ASN A 435 17.86 6.73 -6.12
C ASN A 435 18.48 7.16 -7.45
N ILE A 436 18.34 6.34 -8.50
CA ILE A 436 18.78 6.67 -9.86
C ILE A 436 18.03 7.92 -10.36
N LEU A 437 16.71 7.92 -10.29
CA LEU A 437 15.89 9.05 -10.75
C LEU A 437 16.19 10.32 -9.97
N LYS A 438 16.32 10.22 -8.65
CA LYS A 438 16.66 11.37 -7.80
C LYS A 438 18.04 11.94 -8.09
N LYS A 439 19.02 11.09 -8.40
CA LYS A 439 20.35 11.52 -8.84
C LYS A 439 20.26 12.23 -10.20
N MET A 440 19.54 11.66 -11.16
CA MET A 440 19.39 12.23 -12.50
C MET A 440 18.64 13.57 -12.48
N GLU A 441 17.63 13.73 -11.60
CA GLU A 441 16.94 15.01 -11.42
C GLU A 441 17.86 16.10 -10.85
N GLY A 442 18.84 15.72 -10.02
CA GLY A 442 19.85 16.63 -9.48
C GLY A 442 21.05 16.91 -10.42
N GLU A 443 21.22 16.15 -11.49
CA GLU A 443 22.24 16.42 -12.53
C GLU A 443 21.79 17.68 -13.29
N LYS A 444 22.52 18.80 -13.10
CA LYS A 444 22.29 20.04 -13.88
C LYS A 444 22.55 19.76 -15.36
N GLU A 445 21.76 20.39 -16.23
CA GLU A 445 21.96 20.44 -17.69
C GLU A 445 23.36 20.94 -18.06
#